data_501bcfd96f065b597580b1ab13a9fc4f
#
_entry.id   501bcfd96f065b597580b1ab13a9fc4f
#
_cell.length_a   1.000
_cell.length_b   1.000
_cell.length_c   1.000
_cell.angle_alpha   90.00
_cell.angle_beta   90.00
_cell.angle_gamma   90.00
#
_symmetry.space_group_name_H-M   'P 1'
#
loop_
_entity.id
_entity.type
_entity.pdbx_description
1 polymer ?
#
loop_
_entity_poly.entity_id
_entity_poly.type
_entity_poly.pdbx_seq_one_letter_code
_entity_poly.pdbx_strand_id
1 'polypeptide(L)'
;MSADAGHDTGQDAGLPELDPVIHAQPRLRLTVALAALADGDKVTFPRLQKLAGLTAGNLATHLRKLEDAGYVEVIKTYRRRTPVTYLALTRAGRRALEDYTASLQNLLTIPAPNGHAEHEGPAVPREDPQTGNN
;
A
#
# COMPACT_ATOMS: atom_id res chain seq x y z
N MET A 1 -2.74 -25.56 -11.02
CA MET A 1 -2.76 -25.07 -11.15
C MET A 1 -2.64 -24.44 -11.19
N SER A 2 -2.69 -24.42 -11.32
CA SER A 2 -2.55 -23.64 -11.48
C SER A 2 -2.33 -23.01 -11.53
N ALA A 3 -2.34 -23.05 -11.62
CA ALA A 3 -2.12 -22.23 -11.86
C ALA A 3 -1.69 -21.68 -11.88
N ASP A 4 -1.51 -21.71 -11.91
CA ASP A 4 -1.11 -20.99 -12.09
C ASP A 4 -0.59 -20.50 -12.31
N ALA A 5 -0.51 -20.81 -12.40
CA ALA A 5 -0.07 -20.16 -12.82
C ALA A 5 0.31 -19.60 -13.17
N GLY A 6 0.37 -19.70 -13.33
CA GLY A 6 0.61 -18.86 -13.89
C GLY A 6 1.00 -18.32 -13.89
N HIS A 7 1.18 -18.21 -13.90
CA HIS A 7 1.52 -17.33 -13.99
C HIS A 7 2.15 -16.76 -14.19
N ASP A 8 2.37 -16.84 -14.23
CA ASP A 8 2.88 -16.08 -14.44
C ASP A 8 3.19 -15.50 -14.86
N THR A 9 3.27 -15.58 -15.09
CA THR A 9 3.51 -14.80 -15.44
C THR A 9 4.12 -14.21 -15.67
N GLY A 10 4.18 -14.07 -15.73
CA GLY A 10 4.72 -13.34 -15.85
C GLY A 10 5.32 -13.09 -16.07
N GLN A 11 5.45 -12.97 -16.30
CA GLN A 11 5.99 -12.47 -16.53
C GLN A 11 6.22 -11.56 -16.65
N ASP A 12 6.03 -11.70 -16.35
CA ASP A 12 5.99 -10.80 -16.54
C ASP A 12 6.61 -9.80 -17.06
N ALA A 13 6.87 -9.85 -17.72
CA ALA A 13 7.48 -8.81 -18.49
C ALA A 13 8.47 -7.95 -17.71
N GLY A 14 8.98 -8.45 -16.62
CA GLY A 14 9.91 -7.72 -15.78
C GLY A 14 9.29 -6.57 -14.98
N LEU A 15 8.00 -6.37 -15.06
CA LEU A 15 7.34 -5.35 -14.26
C LEU A 15 7.12 -5.85 -12.84
N PRO A 16 7.38 -5.02 -11.84
CA PRO A 16 7.13 -5.45 -10.48
C PRO A 16 5.65 -5.65 -10.22
N GLU A 17 5.34 -6.65 -9.43
CA GLU A 17 3.99 -6.90 -8.99
C GLU A 17 3.74 -6.19 -7.67
N LEU A 18 2.57 -5.59 -7.55
CA LEU A 18 2.16 -4.97 -6.31
C LEU A 18 1.29 -5.95 -5.53
N ASP A 19 1.58 -6.08 -4.24
CA ASP A 19 0.82 -6.98 -3.37
C ASP A 19 -0.66 -6.63 -3.44
N PRO A 20 -1.52 -7.54 -3.90
CA PRO A 20 -2.94 -7.23 -4.09
C PRO A 20 -3.67 -6.95 -2.78
N VAL A 21 -3.22 -7.50 -1.67
CA VAL A 21 -3.84 -7.23 -0.38
C VAL A 21 -3.56 -5.79 0.03
N ILE A 22 -2.32 -5.34 -0.12
CA ILE A 22 -1.92 -3.99 0.27
C ILE A 22 -2.34 -2.97 -0.78
N HIS A 23 -2.39 -3.37 -2.05
CA HIS A 23 -2.68 -2.45 -3.15
C HIS A 23 -4.07 -1.83 -3.08
N ALA A 24 -5.01 -2.44 -2.39
CA ALA A 24 -6.33 -1.83 -2.19
C ALA A 24 -6.18 -0.61 -1.30
N GLN A 25 -6.67 0.53 -1.75
CA GLN A 25 -6.42 1.81 -1.09
C GLN A 25 -6.76 1.81 0.41
N PRO A 26 -7.93 1.32 0.84
CA PRO A 26 -8.21 1.33 2.28
C PRO A 26 -7.21 0.49 3.07
N ARG A 27 -6.81 -0.67 2.54
CA ARG A 27 -5.86 -1.53 3.24
C ARG A 27 -4.46 -0.94 3.24
N LEU A 28 -4.07 -0.28 2.15
CA LEU A 28 -2.79 0.42 2.11
C LEU A 28 -2.74 1.49 3.20
N ARG A 29 -3.80 2.28 3.32
CA ARG A 29 -3.85 3.32 4.34
C ARG A 29 -3.79 2.76 5.75
N LEU A 30 -4.48 1.63 5.99
CA LEU A 30 -4.45 0.97 7.28
C LEU A 30 -3.06 0.45 7.60
N THR A 31 -2.42 -0.16 6.61
CA THR A 31 -1.07 -0.71 6.79
C THR A 31 -0.08 0.41 7.10
N VAL A 32 -0.17 1.53 6.40
CA VAL A 32 0.69 2.68 6.63
C VAL A 32 0.45 3.25 8.03
N ALA A 33 -0.81 3.37 8.44
CA ALA A 33 -1.13 3.90 9.76
C ALA A 33 -0.55 3.01 10.86
N LEU A 34 -0.66 1.71 10.70
CA LEU A 34 -0.11 0.77 11.69
C LEU A 34 1.42 0.77 11.66
N ALA A 35 2.01 0.94 10.49
CA ALA A 35 3.47 0.99 10.37
C ALA A 35 4.06 2.24 11.01
N ALA A 36 3.26 3.29 11.17
CA ALA A 36 3.72 4.51 11.82
C ALA A 36 3.91 4.34 13.32
N LEU A 37 3.33 3.28 13.90
CA LEU A 37 3.56 2.95 15.29
C LEU A 37 4.94 2.35 15.46
N ALA A 38 5.51 2.48 16.66
CA ALA A 38 6.77 1.80 16.96
C ALA A 38 6.58 0.28 16.86
N ASP A 39 7.67 -0.42 16.58
CA ASP A 39 7.63 -1.87 16.50
C ASP A 39 7.03 -2.46 17.77
N GLY A 40 6.06 -3.34 17.59
CA GLY A 40 5.40 -3.99 18.71
C GLY A 40 4.27 -3.19 19.32
N ASP A 41 4.07 -1.95 18.90
CA ASP A 41 2.97 -1.16 19.42
C ASP A 41 1.66 -1.58 18.76
N LYS A 42 0.58 -1.28 19.46
CA LYS A 42 -0.75 -1.64 19.00
C LYS A 42 -1.70 -0.47 19.24
N VAL A 43 -2.80 -0.49 18.52
CA VAL A 43 -3.81 0.56 18.60
C VAL A 43 -5.17 -0.09 18.76
N THR A 44 -6.10 0.59 19.45
CA THR A 44 -7.45 0.07 19.61
C THR A 44 -8.23 0.20 18.30
N PHE A 45 -9.24 -0.67 18.17
CA PHE A 45 -10.13 -0.63 17.00
C PHE A 45 -10.76 0.75 16.80
N PRO A 46 -11.37 1.36 17.85
CA PRO A 46 -11.98 2.68 17.65
C PRO A 46 -10.98 3.76 17.24
N ARG A 47 -9.75 3.69 17.77
CA ARG A 47 -8.74 4.65 17.41
C ARG A 47 -8.33 4.50 15.95
N LEU A 48 -8.11 3.26 15.52
CA LEU A 48 -7.76 3.00 14.13
C LEU A 48 -8.89 3.41 13.19
N GLN A 49 -10.14 3.14 13.60
CA GLN A 49 -11.29 3.54 12.83
C GLN A 49 -11.28 5.06 12.60
N LYS A 50 -10.99 5.81 13.64
CA LYS A 50 -10.96 7.26 13.56
C LYS A 50 -9.82 7.73 12.66
N LEU A 51 -8.65 7.14 12.84
CA LEU A 51 -7.48 7.50 12.02
C LEU A 51 -7.71 7.21 10.54
N ALA A 52 -8.39 6.12 10.23
CA ALA A 52 -8.60 5.71 8.85
C ALA A 52 -9.83 6.36 8.22
N GLY A 53 -10.73 6.91 9.03
CA GLY A 53 -11.95 7.52 8.50
C GLY A 53 -12.91 6.51 7.92
N LEU A 54 -12.97 5.30 8.47
CA LEU A 54 -13.81 4.22 7.96
C LEU A 54 -14.95 3.95 8.91
N THR A 55 -16.02 3.36 8.38
CA THR A 55 -17.06 2.82 9.23
C THR A 55 -16.52 1.57 9.94
N ALA A 56 -17.14 1.21 11.05
CA ALA A 56 -16.72 0.01 11.79
C ALA A 56 -16.80 -1.24 10.92
N GLY A 57 -17.85 -1.36 10.10
CA GLY A 57 -18.01 -2.51 9.23
C GLY A 57 -16.95 -2.58 8.15
N ASN A 58 -16.65 -1.44 7.52
CA ASN A 58 -15.63 -1.40 6.49
C ASN A 58 -14.26 -1.71 7.08
N LEU A 59 -13.96 -1.14 8.26
CA LEU A 59 -12.71 -1.42 8.93
C LEU A 59 -12.57 -2.90 9.23
N ALA A 60 -13.63 -3.51 9.80
CA ALA A 60 -13.60 -4.92 10.13
C ALA A 60 -13.33 -5.78 8.89
N THR A 61 -13.98 -5.44 7.77
CA THR A 61 -13.80 -6.20 6.53
C THR A 61 -12.36 -6.13 6.03
N HIS A 62 -11.79 -4.93 6.02
CA HIS A 62 -10.41 -4.77 5.55
C HIS A 62 -9.39 -5.37 6.50
N LEU A 63 -9.65 -5.26 7.81
CA LEU A 63 -8.76 -5.88 8.79
C LEU A 63 -8.76 -7.40 8.66
N ARG A 64 -9.92 -8.00 8.35
CA ARG A 64 -9.97 -9.44 8.15
C ARG A 64 -9.07 -9.86 6.99
N LYS A 65 -9.11 -9.12 5.89
CA LYS A 65 -8.24 -9.45 4.76
C LYS A 65 -6.77 -9.32 5.10
N LEU A 66 -6.42 -8.31 5.87
CA LEU A 66 -5.04 -8.12 6.33
C LEU A 66 -4.64 -9.22 7.32
N GLU A 67 -5.55 -9.60 8.19
CA GLU A 67 -5.28 -10.68 9.14
C GLU A 67 -5.11 -12.01 8.43
N ASP A 68 -5.97 -12.30 7.46
CA ASP A 68 -5.91 -13.54 6.70
C ASP A 68 -4.59 -13.65 5.93
N ALA A 69 -4.05 -12.52 5.50
CA ALA A 69 -2.75 -12.50 4.82
C ALA A 69 -1.57 -12.59 5.80
N GLY A 70 -1.84 -12.53 7.11
CA GLY A 70 -0.79 -12.56 8.11
C GLY A 70 -0.12 -11.23 8.35
N TYR A 71 -0.70 -10.15 7.87
CA TYR A 71 -0.08 -8.82 7.95
C TYR A 71 -0.48 -8.04 9.18
N VAL A 72 -1.62 -8.39 9.79
CA VAL A 72 -2.13 -7.71 10.96
C VAL A 72 -2.51 -8.74 12.00
N GLU A 73 -2.21 -8.43 13.26
CA GLU A 73 -2.62 -9.24 14.39
C GLU A 73 -3.79 -8.56 15.08
N VAL A 74 -4.85 -9.31 15.30
CA VAL A 74 -6.05 -8.84 15.99
C VAL A 74 -6.03 -9.44 17.39
N ILE A 75 -5.93 -8.59 18.40
CA ILE A 75 -5.80 -9.04 19.79
C ILE A 75 -7.06 -8.65 20.53
N LYS A 76 -7.87 -9.64 20.90
CA LYS A 76 -9.10 -9.42 21.65
C LYS A 76 -8.83 -9.74 23.10
N THR A 77 -9.12 -8.78 23.97
CA THR A 77 -8.85 -8.92 25.38
C THR A 77 -9.86 -8.09 26.17
N TYR A 78 -9.61 -7.94 27.46
CA TYR A 78 -10.46 -7.14 28.33
C TYR A 78 -9.60 -6.13 29.07
N ARG A 79 -10.19 -4.96 29.26
CA ARG A 79 -9.61 -3.94 30.12
C ARG A 79 -10.71 -3.59 31.13
N ARG A 80 -10.47 -3.92 32.40
CA ARG A 80 -11.45 -3.65 33.45
C ARG A 80 -12.82 -4.21 33.09
N ARG A 81 -12.86 -5.47 32.64
CA ARG A 81 -14.06 -6.18 32.23
C ARG A 81 -14.71 -5.67 30.96
N THR A 82 -14.11 -4.70 30.31
CA THR A 82 -14.63 -4.18 29.04
C THR A 82 -13.85 -4.85 27.90
N PRO A 83 -14.58 -5.42 26.93
CA PRO A 83 -13.88 -5.99 25.76
C PRO A 83 -13.14 -4.91 25.00
N VAL A 84 -11.91 -5.22 24.62
CA VAL A 84 -11.07 -4.29 23.84
C VAL A 84 -10.40 -5.08 22.72
N THR A 85 -10.41 -4.52 21.52
CA THR A 85 -9.70 -5.10 20.39
C THR A 85 -8.53 -4.20 20.04
N TYR A 86 -7.33 -4.78 20.00
CA TYR A 86 -6.13 -4.09 19.58
C TYR A 86 -5.68 -4.63 18.23
N LEU A 87 -5.08 -3.77 17.45
CA LEU A 87 -4.53 -4.11 16.14
C LEU A 87 -3.05 -3.77 16.13
N ALA A 88 -2.27 -4.65 15.54
CA ALA A 88 -0.82 -4.43 15.41
C ALA A 88 -0.37 -4.97 14.07
N LEU A 89 0.58 -4.28 13.47
CA LEU A 89 1.21 -4.76 12.25
C LEU A 89 2.19 -5.86 12.62
N THR A 90 2.08 -6.98 11.92
CA THR A 90 3.04 -8.07 12.13
C THR A 90 4.34 -7.75 11.43
N ARG A 91 5.37 -8.54 11.75
CA ARG A 91 6.64 -8.43 11.03
C ARG A 91 6.44 -8.70 9.53
N ALA A 92 5.61 -9.69 9.20
CA ALA A 92 5.29 -9.99 7.81
C ALA A 92 4.58 -8.81 7.14
N GLY A 93 3.67 -8.15 7.87
CA GLY A 93 2.99 -6.98 7.33
C GLY A 93 3.91 -5.81 7.09
N ARG A 94 4.85 -5.58 8.00
CA ARG A 94 5.83 -4.52 7.84
C ARG A 94 6.72 -4.80 6.63
N ARG A 95 7.16 -6.03 6.49
CA ARG A 95 7.98 -6.42 5.33
C ARG A 95 7.18 -6.28 4.03
N ALA A 96 5.92 -6.70 4.04
CA ALA A 96 5.09 -6.60 2.85
C ALA A 96 4.90 -5.14 2.42
N LEU A 97 4.75 -4.24 3.39
CA LEU A 97 4.64 -2.81 3.08
C LEU A 97 5.95 -2.27 2.50
N GLU A 98 7.08 -2.68 3.06
CA GLU A 98 8.39 -2.28 2.54
C GLU A 98 8.57 -2.76 1.09
N ASP A 99 8.22 -4.02 0.85
CA ASP A 99 8.31 -4.59 -0.50
C ASP A 99 7.36 -3.88 -1.46
N TYR A 100 6.16 -3.57 -0.99
CA TYR A 100 5.19 -2.84 -1.80
C TYR A 100 5.74 -1.47 -2.19
N THR A 101 6.32 -0.76 -1.24
CA THR A 101 6.89 0.56 -1.50
C THR A 101 8.03 0.48 -2.51
N ALA A 102 8.90 -0.51 -2.34
CA ALA A 102 10.02 -0.70 -3.27
C ALA A 102 9.52 -1.03 -4.67
N SER A 103 8.53 -1.92 -4.76
CA SER A 103 7.97 -2.31 -6.05
C SER A 103 7.29 -1.12 -6.73
N LEU A 104 6.57 -0.32 -5.95
CA LEU A 104 5.91 0.85 -6.49
C LEU A 104 6.93 1.86 -7.01
N GLN A 105 8.00 2.09 -6.26
CA GLN A 105 9.06 2.99 -6.70
C GLN A 105 9.71 2.49 -7.99
N ASN A 106 9.96 1.19 -8.06
CA ASN A 106 10.53 0.59 -9.27
C ASN A 106 9.59 0.77 -10.46
N LEU A 107 8.30 0.58 -10.25
CA LEU A 107 7.32 0.75 -11.30
C LEU A 107 7.31 2.19 -11.79
N LEU A 108 7.39 3.14 -10.90
CA LEU A 108 7.34 4.55 -11.24
C LEU A 108 8.62 5.03 -11.92
N THR A 109 9.72 4.30 -11.79
CA THR A 109 10.98 4.70 -12.39
C THR A 109 11.29 3.96 -13.68
N ILE A 110 10.39 3.09 -14.14
CA ILE A 110 10.59 2.39 -15.41
C ILE A 110 10.51 3.40 -16.53
N PRO A 111 11.54 3.45 -17.41
CA PRO A 111 11.50 4.41 -18.51
C PRO A 111 10.34 4.16 -19.45
N ALA A 112 9.81 5.23 -20.03
CA ALA A 112 8.73 5.10 -20.99
C ALA A 112 9.23 4.29 -22.20
N PRO A 113 8.36 3.47 -22.78
CA PRO A 113 8.79 2.61 -23.89
C PRO A 113 9.39 3.35 -25.08
N ASN A 114 9.02 4.57 -25.34
CA ASN A 114 9.55 5.33 -26.47
C ASN A 114 10.30 6.55 -26.01
N GLY A 115 10.95 6.38 -25.09
CA GLY A 115 11.71 7.46 -24.54
C GLY A 115 10.96 8.75 -24.43
N HIS A 116 10.81 8.52 -24.93
CA HIS A 116 10.49 9.47 -24.82
C HIS A 116 10.69 10.27 -24.49
N ALA A 117 11.09 10.21 -24.42
CA ALA A 117 11.18 10.90 -24.25
C ALA A 117 11.34 11.80 -24.44
N GLU A 118 11.46 11.84 -24.75
CA GLU A 118 11.41 12.66 -25.05
C GLU A 118 10.93 13.53 -24.97
N HIS A 119 11.10 13.74 -24.83
CA HIS A 119 10.49 14.67 -24.74
C HIS A 119 10.54 15.40 -24.38
N GLU A 120 10.86 15.58 -24.25
CA GLU A 120 10.70 16.31 -24.05
C GLU A 120 10.51 16.99 -24.16
N GLY A 121 10.76 17.08 -24.25
CA GLY A 121 10.40 17.89 -24.44
C GLY A 121 10.19 18.55 -24.45
N PRO A 122 10.22 18.89 -24.56
CA PRO A 122 9.92 19.78 -24.62
C PRO A 122 9.74 20.48 -24.40
N ALA A 123 9.97 20.52 -24.33
CA ALA A 123 9.69 21.22 -24.19
C ALA A 123 9.59 21.94 -24.28
N VAL A 124 9.82 22.11 -24.40
CA VAL A 124 9.60 22.94 -24.54
C VAL A 124 9.34 23.75 -24.67
N PRO A 125 9.34 23.82 -24.88
CA PRO A 125 9.13 24.80 -25.00
C PRO A 125 8.83 25.62 -24.83
N ARG A 126 9.13 25.73 -24.73
CA ARG A 126 8.87 26.60 -24.45
C ARG A 126 8.77 27.36 -24.66
N GLU A 127 9.02 27.40 -24.81
CA GLU A 127 8.93 28.16 -24.94
C GLU A 127 8.77 28.87 -25.27
N ASP A 128 9.10 29.10 -25.40
CA ASP A 128 8.94 29.94 -25.60
C ASP A 128 8.76 30.71 -25.86
N PRO A 129 8.83 30.90 -26.18
CA PRO A 129 8.71 31.77 -26.27
C PRO A 129 8.60 32.48 -26.43
N GLN A 130 8.83 32.54 -26.36
CA GLN A 130 8.70 33.28 -26.33
C GLN A 130 8.48 33.89 -26.51
N THR A 131 8.83 34.01 -26.71
CA THR A 131 8.62 34.68 -26.75
C THR A 131 8.45 35.34 -26.89
N GLY A 132 8.55 35.53 -27.08
CA GLY A 132 8.35 36.33 -27.12
C GLY A 132 8.37 36.91 -27.31
N ASN A 133 8.50 37.15 -27.51
CA ASN A 133 8.45 37.92 -27.66
C ASN A 133 8.24 38.43 -27.81
N ASN A 134 8.38 38.65 -27.97
CA ASN A 134 8.22 39.40 -28.04
C ASN A 134 8.15 39.73 -28.01
#